data_c0a6f19bc7a6ce3321648e25a9771278
#
_entry.id   c0a6f19bc7a6ce3321648e25a9771278
#
_cell.length_a   1.000
_cell.length_b   1.000
_cell.length_c   1.000
_cell.angle_alpha   90.00
_cell.angle_beta   90.00
_cell.angle_gamma   90.00
#
_symmetry.space_group_name_H-M   'P 1'
#
loop_
_entity.id
_entity.type
_entity.pdbx_description
1 polymer ?
#
loop_
_entity_poly.entity_id
_entity_poly.type
_entity_poly.pdbx_seq_one_letter_code
_entity_poly.pdbx_strand_id
1 'polypeptide(L)'
;MPDRVTNIERFTLVVPFVERVRREMERAGIHTWSELEITRVETDAGVVGWGETIQNYTWGRVQAQERVIGKPPFETMWDDSLGAGLQMGLLDLAGKLAGVPVYRLLGTKVRDWCPISFWDHDM
;
A
#
# COMPACT_ATOMS: atom_id res chain seq x y z
N MET A 1 14.20 1.43 22.07
CA MET A 1 12.94 0.75 21.74
C MET A 1 13.15 0.00 20.43
N PRO A 2 12.81 -1.27 20.36
CA PRO A 2 12.97 -2.08 19.17
C PRO A 2 11.75 -1.91 18.28
N ASP A 3 11.67 -0.88 17.48
CA ASP A 3 10.56 -0.66 16.53
C ASP A 3 11.04 0.18 15.35
N ARG A 4 12.32 0.05 15.00
CA ARG A 4 12.90 0.81 13.90
C ARG A 4 12.79 0.02 12.60
N VAL A 5 12.46 0.70 11.54
CA VAL A 5 12.46 0.10 10.20
C VAL A 5 13.88 -0.31 9.83
N THR A 6 14.05 -1.59 9.50
CA THR A 6 15.36 -2.18 9.14
C THR A 6 15.44 -2.57 7.68
N ASN A 7 14.29 -2.91 7.07
CA ASN A 7 14.26 -3.35 5.68
C ASN A 7 13.02 -2.87 4.96
N ILE A 8 13.19 -2.52 3.68
CA ILE A 8 12.11 -2.17 2.75
C ILE A 8 12.37 -2.90 1.44
N GLU A 9 11.43 -3.76 1.07
CA GLU A 9 11.44 -4.50 -0.19
C GLU A 9 10.29 -4.05 -1.06
N ARG A 10 10.53 -3.92 -2.36
CA ARG A 10 9.51 -3.63 -3.36
C ARG A 10 9.56 -4.69 -4.46
N PHE A 11 8.41 -5.17 -4.86
CA PHE A 11 8.28 -6.12 -5.94
C PHE A 11 7.01 -5.88 -6.72
N THR A 12 7.07 -6.13 -8.02
CA THR A 12 5.94 -5.99 -8.92
C THR A 12 5.22 -7.32 -9.10
N LEU A 13 3.91 -7.28 -8.99
CA LEU A 13 3.03 -8.39 -9.31
C LEU A 13 2.21 -8.07 -10.55
N VAL A 14 2.14 -9.01 -11.46
CA VAL A 14 1.21 -8.98 -12.58
C VAL A 14 0.02 -9.85 -12.22
N VAL A 15 -1.13 -9.22 -11.97
CA VAL A 15 -2.34 -9.92 -11.54
C VAL A 15 -3.35 -9.94 -12.70
N PRO A 16 -3.63 -11.12 -13.29
CA PRO A 16 -4.61 -11.22 -14.36
C PRO A 16 -6.01 -10.95 -13.82
N PHE A 17 -6.84 -10.28 -14.61
CA PHE A 17 -8.25 -10.13 -14.29
C PHE A 17 -8.99 -11.46 -14.35
N VAL A 18 -10.05 -11.60 -13.57
CA VAL A 18 -10.97 -12.73 -13.69
C VAL A 18 -11.54 -12.80 -15.10
N GLU A 19 -11.85 -14.00 -15.58
CA GLU A 19 -12.21 -14.29 -16.97
C GLU A 19 -13.31 -13.37 -17.53
N ARG A 20 -14.35 -13.08 -16.76
CA ARG A 20 -15.44 -12.18 -17.18
C ARG A 20 -14.91 -10.78 -17.50
N VAL A 21 -14.13 -10.20 -16.60
CA VAL A 21 -13.55 -8.85 -16.78
C VAL A 21 -12.52 -8.85 -17.89
N ARG A 22 -11.68 -9.88 -17.96
CA ARG A 22 -10.66 -10.04 -18.98
C ARG A 22 -11.25 -9.98 -20.39
N ARG A 23 -12.37 -10.70 -20.65
CA ARG A 23 -13.03 -10.70 -21.97
C ARG A 23 -13.53 -9.32 -22.40
N GLU A 24 -14.12 -8.58 -21.47
CA GLU A 24 -14.61 -7.23 -21.78
C GLU A 24 -13.46 -6.25 -22.03
N MET A 25 -12.40 -6.35 -21.24
CA MET A 25 -11.19 -5.55 -21.44
C MET A 25 -10.51 -5.86 -22.77
N GLU A 26 -10.45 -7.13 -23.18
CA GLU A 26 -9.94 -7.54 -24.50
C GLU A 26 -10.76 -6.95 -25.65
N ARG A 27 -12.09 -6.99 -25.54
CA ARG A 27 -12.99 -6.39 -26.56
C ARG A 27 -12.80 -4.89 -26.70
N ALA A 28 -12.52 -4.23 -25.59
CA ALA A 28 -12.26 -2.80 -25.56
C ALA A 28 -10.81 -2.41 -25.96
N GLY A 29 -9.96 -3.39 -26.24
CA GLY A 29 -8.55 -3.13 -26.55
C GLY A 29 -7.74 -2.62 -25.37
N ILE A 30 -8.19 -2.91 -24.12
CA ILE A 30 -7.53 -2.53 -22.88
C ILE A 30 -6.70 -3.71 -22.38
N HIS A 31 -5.72 -3.45 -21.51
CA HIS A 31 -4.92 -4.50 -20.90
C HIS A 31 -5.78 -5.44 -20.03
N THR A 32 -5.41 -6.70 -19.97
CA THR A 32 -6.16 -7.78 -19.31
C THR A 32 -5.60 -8.18 -17.93
N TRP A 33 -4.73 -7.35 -17.39
CA TRP A 33 -4.01 -7.56 -16.12
C TRP A 33 -3.73 -6.23 -15.44
N SER A 34 -3.48 -6.28 -14.14
CA SER A 34 -2.98 -5.15 -13.36
C SER A 34 -1.54 -5.39 -12.92
N GLU A 35 -0.70 -4.40 -13.07
CA GLU A 35 0.64 -4.36 -12.46
C GLU A 35 0.56 -3.61 -11.13
N LEU A 36 0.85 -4.34 -10.06
CA LEU A 36 0.82 -3.83 -8.71
C LEU A 36 2.25 -3.82 -8.15
N GLU A 37 2.64 -2.71 -7.55
CA GLU A 37 3.84 -2.66 -6.74
C GLU A 37 3.46 -2.94 -5.28
N ILE A 38 4.05 -3.97 -4.70
CA ILE A 38 3.90 -4.31 -3.29
C ILE A 38 5.13 -3.81 -2.55
N THR A 39 4.91 -3.12 -1.45
CA THR A 39 5.97 -2.66 -0.54
C THR A 39 5.87 -3.46 0.76
N ARG A 40 6.95 -4.13 1.14
CA ARG A 40 7.12 -4.82 2.41
C ARG A 40 8.07 -4.00 3.28
N VAL A 41 7.63 -3.65 4.48
CA VAL A 41 8.42 -2.88 5.45
C VAL A 41 8.59 -3.72 6.70
N GLU A 42 9.81 -3.87 7.19
CA GLU A 42 10.13 -4.70 8.36
C GLU A 42 10.89 -3.90 9.42
N THR A 43 10.60 -4.19 10.69
CA THR A 43 11.32 -3.61 11.85
C THR A 43 12.33 -4.58 12.43
N ASP A 44 13.22 -4.05 13.29
CA ASP A 44 14.15 -4.82 14.12
C ASP A 44 13.44 -5.78 15.11
N ALA A 45 12.15 -5.54 15.41
CA ALA A 45 11.30 -6.46 16.18
C ALA A 45 10.70 -7.60 15.33
N GLY A 46 10.96 -7.62 14.01
CA GLY A 46 10.42 -8.62 13.07
C GLY A 46 8.95 -8.40 12.70
N VAL A 47 8.37 -7.26 13.06
CA VAL A 47 7.01 -6.91 12.63
C VAL A 47 7.06 -6.41 11.18
N VAL A 48 6.11 -6.88 10.36
CA VAL A 48 6.05 -6.57 8.92
C VAL A 48 4.78 -5.80 8.60
N GLY A 49 4.94 -4.69 7.89
CA GLY A 49 3.86 -3.91 7.30
C GLY A 49 3.83 -4.07 5.78
N TRP A 50 2.65 -3.97 5.20
CA TRP A 50 2.42 -4.12 3.77
C TRP A 50 1.72 -2.91 3.19
N GLY A 51 2.18 -2.50 2.02
CA GLY A 51 1.53 -1.47 1.22
C GLY A 51 1.47 -1.87 -0.25
N GLU A 52 0.60 -1.22 -0.97
CA GLU A 52 0.36 -1.47 -2.39
C GLU A 52 0.17 -0.17 -3.14
N THR A 53 0.60 -0.15 -4.39
CA THR A 53 0.26 0.91 -5.36
C THR A 53 0.24 0.34 -6.77
N ILE A 54 -0.42 1.03 -7.69
CA ILE A 54 -0.30 0.70 -9.11
C ILE A 54 1.09 1.15 -9.58
N GLN A 55 1.77 0.28 -10.33
CA GLN A 55 3.05 0.62 -10.94
C GLN A 55 2.93 1.91 -11.77
N ASN A 56 3.92 2.77 -11.71
CA ASN A 56 3.96 4.11 -12.32
C ASN A 56 3.12 5.21 -11.65
N TYR A 57 2.32 4.90 -10.62
CA TYR A 57 1.64 5.88 -9.79
C TYR A 57 2.32 6.10 -8.44
N THR A 58 3.48 5.49 -8.24
CA THR A 58 4.27 5.67 -7.02
C THR A 58 4.95 7.03 -7.07
N TRP A 59 4.52 7.93 -6.21
CA TRP A 59 5.08 9.27 -6.10
C TRP A 59 6.42 9.29 -5.37
N GLY A 60 6.73 8.26 -4.59
CA GLY A 60 8.00 8.11 -3.88
C GLY A 60 9.11 7.56 -4.77
N ARG A 61 10.26 8.23 -4.79
CA ARG A 61 11.47 7.72 -5.43
C ARG A 61 12.17 6.69 -4.53
N VAL A 62 13.04 5.86 -5.10
CA VAL A 62 13.86 4.89 -4.36
C VAL A 62 14.58 5.54 -3.16
N GLN A 63 15.05 6.76 -3.31
CA GLN A 63 15.70 7.56 -2.25
C GLN A 63 14.81 7.85 -1.03
N ALA A 64 13.48 7.70 -1.14
CA ALA A 64 12.59 7.85 0.00
C ALA A 64 12.83 6.79 1.08
N GLN A 65 13.35 5.61 0.72
CA GLN A 65 13.66 4.54 1.66
C GLN A 65 14.72 4.97 2.68
N GLU A 66 15.74 5.71 2.27
CA GLU A 66 16.81 6.18 3.15
C GLU A 66 16.29 7.10 4.28
N ARG A 67 15.17 7.78 4.06
CA ARG A 67 14.55 8.65 5.06
C ARG A 67 13.79 7.88 6.13
N VAL A 68 13.49 6.62 5.90
CA VAL A 68 12.66 5.75 6.75
C VAL A 68 13.50 4.74 7.53
N ILE A 69 14.53 4.19 6.91
CA ILE A 69 15.42 3.21 7.55
C ILE A 69 16.04 3.82 8.82
N GLY A 70 16.04 3.03 9.89
CA GLY A 70 16.55 3.41 11.22
C GLY A 70 15.59 4.25 12.06
N LYS A 71 14.41 4.62 11.52
CA LYS A 71 13.39 5.39 12.25
C LYS A 71 12.21 4.53 12.67
N PRO A 72 11.51 4.89 13.76
CA PRO A 72 10.21 4.32 14.05
C PRO A 72 9.18 4.70 12.98
N PRO A 73 8.24 3.81 12.62
CA PRO A 73 7.24 4.11 11.59
C PRO A 73 6.36 5.33 11.94
N PHE A 74 6.12 5.57 13.22
CA PHE A 74 5.33 6.71 13.72
C PHE A 74 5.92 8.08 13.37
N GLU A 75 7.22 8.17 13.12
CA GLU A 75 7.87 9.43 12.74
C GLU A 75 7.65 9.79 11.27
N THR A 76 7.39 8.80 10.43
CA THR A 76 7.40 8.97 8.98
C THR A 76 6.11 8.58 8.28
N MET A 77 5.16 7.90 8.96
CA MET A 77 3.93 7.39 8.34
C MET A 77 3.01 8.47 7.76
N TRP A 78 3.20 9.75 8.14
CA TRP A 78 2.43 10.89 7.64
C TRP A 78 3.15 11.70 6.56
N ASP A 79 4.31 11.27 6.11
CA ASP A 79 5.07 11.93 5.06
C ASP A 79 4.57 11.49 3.68
N ASP A 80 3.66 12.25 3.08
CA ASP A 80 3.05 11.97 1.78
C ASP A 80 4.08 11.89 0.63
N SER A 81 5.26 12.48 0.83
CA SER A 81 6.33 12.44 -0.18
C SER A 81 7.02 11.07 -0.31
N LEU A 82 6.73 10.13 0.60
CA LEU A 82 7.23 8.76 0.54
C LEU A 82 6.56 7.92 -0.54
N GLY A 83 5.39 8.35 -1.01
CA GLY A 83 4.57 7.62 -1.95
C GLY A 83 3.62 6.61 -1.29
N ALA A 84 2.51 6.35 -1.98
CA ALA A 84 1.38 5.60 -1.43
C ALA A 84 1.76 4.21 -0.88
N GLY A 85 2.51 3.41 -1.65
CA GLY A 85 2.87 2.06 -1.23
C GLY A 85 3.70 2.02 0.05
N LEU A 86 4.71 2.88 0.17
CA LEU A 86 5.54 2.94 1.38
C LEU A 86 4.75 3.50 2.57
N GLN A 87 3.97 4.54 2.36
CA GLN A 87 3.14 5.13 3.42
C GLN A 87 2.09 4.15 3.95
N MET A 88 1.42 3.39 3.08
CA MET A 88 0.51 2.32 3.50
C MET A 88 1.22 1.25 4.32
N GLY A 89 2.42 0.83 3.90
CA GLY A 89 3.24 -0.12 4.64
C GLY A 89 3.63 0.38 6.04
N LEU A 90 3.95 1.66 6.16
CA LEU A 90 4.27 2.29 7.46
C LEU A 90 3.03 2.40 8.36
N LEU A 91 1.86 2.73 7.81
CA LEU A 91 0.61 2.79 8.56
C LEU A 91 0.18 1.40 9.05
N ASP A 92 0.32 0.36 8.21
CA ASP A 92 0.05 -1.03 8.60
C ASP A 92 1.00 -1.48 9.72
N LEU A 93 2.28 -1.15 9.57
CA LEU A 93 3.29 -1.44 10.58
C LEU A 93 3.00 -0.72 11.91
N ALA A 94 2.68 0.57 11.86
CA ALA A 94 2.34 1.36 13.04
C ALA A 94 1.09 0.82 13.76
N GLY A 95 0.06 0.42 13.01
CA GLY A 95 -1.13 -0.21 13.55
C GLY A 95 -0.83 -1.52 14.28
N LYS A 96 0.01 -2.38 13.68
CA LYS A 96 0.46 -3.65 14.28
C LYS A 96 1.27 -3.43 15.55
N LEU A 97 2.20 -2.50 15.55
CA LEU A 97 3.01 -2.15 16.72
C LEU A 97 2.15 -1.56 17.85
N ALA A 98 1.17 -0.74 17.52
CA ALA A 98 0.23 -0.18 18.48
C ALA A 98 -0.87 -1.16 18.94
N GLY A 99 -1.00 -2.33 18.30
CA GLY A 99 -2.07 -3.29 18.58
C GLY A 99 -3.47 -2.78 18.21
N VAL A 100 -3.56 -1.90 17.19
CA VAL A 100 -4.83 -1.33 16.74
C VAL A 100 -4.96 -1.42 15.22
N PRO A 101 -6.18 -1.52 14.68
CA PRO A 101 -6.38 -1.45 13.24
C PRO A 101 -6.06 -0.05 12.70
N VAL A 102 -5.57 0.02 11.45
CA VAL A 102 -5.09 1.26 10.82
C VAL A 102 -6.12 2.39 10.88
N TYR A 103 -7.41 2.10 10.73
CA TYR A 103 -8.43 3.16 10.77
C TYR A 103 -8.42 3.95 12.08
N ARG A 104 -7.99 3.35 13.20
CA ARG A 104 -7.87 4.06 14.47
C ARG A 104 -6.71 5.06 14.51
N LEU A 105 -5.71 4.86 13.68
CA LEU A 105 -4.64 5.84 13.48
C LEU A 105 -5.14 7.03 12.65
N LEU A 106 -6.10 6.78 11.74
CA LEU A 106 -6.65 7.79 10.82
C LEU A 106 -7.74 8.65 11.46
N GLY A 107 -8.41 8.16 12.51
CA GLY A 107 -9.45 8.89 13.19
C GLY A 107 -10.56 8.03 13.78
N THR A 108 -11.71 8.63 14.02
CA THR A 108 -12.86 7.95 14.58
C THR A 108 -13.63 7.19 13.49
N LYS A 109 -14.04 5.97 13.78
CA LYS A 109 -14.90 5.19 12.90
C LYS A 109 -16.27 5.86 12.78
N VAL A 110 -16.63 6.25 11.56
CA VAL A 110 -17.88 6.97 11.27
C VAL A 110 -19.02 6.02 10.94
N ARG A 111 -18.71 4.85 10.31
CA ARG A 111 -19.71 3.87 9.87
C ARG A 111 -19.14 2.46 9.85
N ASP A 112 -20.00 1.46 9.91
CA ASP A 112 -19.63 0.05 9.78
C ASP A 112 -19.69 -0.44 8.33
N TRP A 113 -20.46 0.23 7.49
CA TRP A 113 -20.69 -0.12 6.09
C TRP A 113 -20.20 0.97 5.18
N CYS A 114 -19.46 0.59 4.14
CA CYS A 114 -19.06 1.49 3.07
C CYS A 114 -19.84 1.07 1.81
N PRO A 115 -20.72 1.94 1.28
CA PRO A 115 -21.37 1.64 0.00
C PRO A 115 -20.30 1.63 -1.10
N ILE A 116 -20.33 0.58 -1.91
CA ILE A 116 -19.45 0.44 -3.07
C ILE A 116 -20.15 1.05 -4.28
N SER A 117 -19.49 2.00 -4.93
CA SER A 117 -19.88 2.46 -6.26
C SER A 117 -19.05 1.68 -7.28
N PHE A 118 -19.75 0.93 -8.14
CA PHE A 118 -19.09 0.33 -9.29
C PHE A 118 -18.92 1.40 -10.36
N TRP A 119 -17.69 1.58 -10.77
CA TRP A 119 -17.39 2.37 -11.94
C TRP A 119 -17.25 1.43 -13.13
N ASP A 120 -17.99 1.70 -14.20
CA ASP A 120 -17.92 0.97 -15.45
C ASP A 120 -17.58 1.96 -16.55
N HIS A 121 -16.74 1.54 -17.48
CA HIS A 121 -16.58 2.22 -18.74
C HIS A 121 -17.73 1.80 -19.64
N ASP A 122 -18.57 2.72 -20.01
CA ASP A 122 -19.48 2.57 -21.14
C ASP A 122 -18.62 2.37 -22.41
N MET A 123 -18.57 1.14 -22.83
CA MET A 123 -17.81 0.71 -23.99
C MET A 123 -18.74 0.42 -25.16
#